data_542be936638b8150466f46eb4b8db557
#
_entry.id   542be936638b8150466f46eb4b8db557
#
_cell.length_a   1.000
_cell.length_b   1.000
_cell.length_c   1.000
_cell.angle_alpha   90.00
_cell.angle_beta   90.00
_cell.angle_gamma   90.00
#
_symmetry.space_group_name_H-M   'P 1'
#
loop_
_entity.id
_entity.type
_entity.pdbx_description
1 polymer ?
#
loop_
_entity_poly.entity_id
_entity_poly.type
_entity_poly.pdbx_seq_one_letter_code
_entity_poly.pdbx_strand_id
1 'polypeptide(L)'
;MWEPYRLLDPAGTVVEPVAVYLKDLQGIGRPATTQRSYGMDLLRWFRFLWAVEVPWDQATRDEARDFSRWIQISDKPKRAGAPAAAAVPNPVTGKAGPGRKYAPATRGHSESVLRGFYDFHRDAGSGPMVNPFPLVRRGSRAHAHHNPMDLHRNERSELYRPRHIQRVPHCIPDEKFNEVFAQLGSNRDRALVAFWVSTGARASELLGAHYGDADPGQQLITVIRKGTRAIQQLPASPDAFVWLRLYQAQMHGLVPTRVDDPLWWTLRRPFIALSYHAAYRMFSRANAALGANWSLHDLRHTAAYRMARDPDMSLTDVQWVLGHAHLSTTQLYLNPLTEDVIAQALAHHARVAAGSVAATTVPKDGPSPLSYRSEALNILFGEGTA
;
A
#
# COMPACT_ATOMS: atom_id res chain seq x y z
N MET A 1 13.61 -4.86 31.95
CA MET A 1 13.64 -4.60 30.49
C MET A 1 12.21 -4.29 30.07
N TRP A 2 11.96 -3.21 29.34
CA TRP A 2 10.61 -2.82 28.94
C TRP A 2 10.13 -3.71 27.76
N GLU A 3 9.02 -4.42 27.97
CA GLU A 3 8.36 -5.25 26.97
C GLU A 3 7.10 -4.54 26.50
N PRO A 4 7.05 -4.04 25.26
CA PRO A 4 5.92 -3.24 24.78
C PRO A 4 4.63 -4.05 24.65
N TYR A 5 4.72 -5.36 24.42
CA TYR A 5 3.58 -6.26 24.25
C TYR A 5 3.86 -7.64 24.81
N ARG A 6 2.84 -8.24 25.39
CA ARG A 6 2.82 -9.63 25.86
C ARG A 6 1.58 -10.33 25.31
N LEU A 7 1.72 -11.58 24.93
CA LEU A 7 0.60 -12.44 24.61
C LEU A 7 0.26 -13.28 25.81
N LEU A 8 -1.01 -13.23 26.22
CA LEU A 8 -1.53 -14.01 27.33
C LEU A 8 -2.45 -15.11 26.80
N ASP A 9 -2.42 -16.28 27.44
CA ASP A 9 -3.35 -17.37 27.21
C ASP A 9 -4.74 -17.07 27.84
N PRO A 10 -5.74 -17.94 27.68
CA PRO A 10 -7.05 -17.74 28.29
C PRO A 10 -7.04 -17.71 29.83
N ALA A 11 -6.02 -18.29 30.47
CA ALA A 11 -5.84 -18.27 31.93
C ALA A 11 -5.12 -17.00 32.42
N GLY A 12 -4.67 -16.12 31.51
CA GLY A 12 -3.92 -14.92 31.84
C GLY A 12 -2.41 -15.14 32.03
N THR A 13 -1.91 -16.33 31.71
CA THR A 13 -0.49 -16.67 31.77
C THR A 13 0.24 -16.21 30.51
N VAL A 14 1.49 -15.77 30.67
CA VAL A 14 2.30 -15.35 29.51
C VAL A 14 2.64 -16.56 28.63
N VAL A 15 2.40 -16.43 27.35
CA VAL A 15 2.79 -17.43 26.34
C VAL A 15 4.30 -17.28 26.06
N GLU A 16 5.12 -18.04 26.80
CA GLU A 16 6.58 -17.90 26.83
C GLU A 16 7.23 -17.95 25.45
N PRO A 17 6.91 -18.89 24.52
CA PRO A 17 7.53 -18.91 23.20
C PRO A 17 7.29 -17.60 22.42
N VAL A 18 6.14 -16.97 22.58
CA VAL A 18 5.86 -15.68 21.95
C VAL A 18 6.66 -14.56 22.62
N ALA A 19 6.79 -14.58 23.95
CA ALA A 19 7.56 -13.58 24.68
C ALA A 19 9.04 -13.61 24.26
N VAL A 20 9.64 -14.78 24.16
CA VAL A 20 11.03 -14.96 23.71
C VAL A 20 11.22 -14.43 22.28
N TYR A 21 10.34 -14.78 21.37
CA TYR A 21 10.39 -14.28 19.99
C TYR A 21 10.23 -12.76 19.88
N LEU A 22 9.31 -12.17 20.65
CA LEU A 22 9.14 -10.72 20.66
C LEU A 22 10.35 -9.98 21.27
N LYS A 23 11.04 -10.58 22.26
CA LYS A 23 12.31 -10.07 22.80
C LYS A 23 13.43 -10.09 21.75
N ASP A 24 13.52 -11.16 20.97
CA ASP A 24 14.48 -11.25 19.87
C ASP A 24 14.22 -10.16 18.81
N LEU A 25 12.96 -9.99 18.39
CA LEU A 25 12.58 -8.91 17.50
C LEU A 25 12.95 -7.52 18.04
N GLN A 26 12.87 -7.32 19.35
CA GLN A 26 13.31 -6.09 20.01
C GLN A 26 14.83 -5.96 19.96
N GLY A 27 15.56 -7.04 20.22
CA GLY A 27 17.03 -7.09 20.18
C GLY A 27 17.59 -6.71 18.81
N ILE A 28 16.96 -7.17 17.73
CA ILE A 28 17.34 -6.80 16.36
C ILE A 28 16.78 -5.43 15.92
N GLY A 29 16.23 -4.63 16.84
CA GLY A 29 15.80 -3.25 16.59
C GLY A 29 14.45 -3.11 15.86
N ARG A 30 13.59 -4.14 15.85
CA ARG A 30 12.25 -4.01 15.25
C ARG A 30 11.38 -3.05 16.06
N PRO A 31 10.70 -2.07 15.41
CA PRO A 31 9.84 -1.11 16.10
C PRO A 31 8.71 -1.78 16.88
N ALA A 32 8.25 -1.16 17.97
CA ALA A 32 7.13 -1.64 18.77
C ALA A 32 5.85 -1.88 17.95
N THR A 33 5.60 -1.07 16.90
CA THR A 33 4.48 -1.26 15.98
C THR A 33 4.58 -2.57 15.19
N THR A 34 5.78 -2.98 14.81
CA THR A 34 6.03 -4.27 14.14
C THR A 34 5.81 -5.42 15.12
N GLN A 35 6.34 -5.32 16.34
CA GLN A 35 6.13 -6.32 17.40
C GLN A 35 4.63 -6.49 17.70
N ARG A 36 3.87 -5.38 17.76
CA ARG A 36 2.40 -5.44 17.90
C ARG A 36 1.73 -6.17 16.75
N SER A 37 2.14 -5.89 15.52
CA SER A 37 1.58 -6.57 14.34
C SER A 37 1.83 -8.07 14.40
N TYR A 38 3.06 -8.46 14.69
CA TYR A 38 3.46 -9.87 14.84
C TYR A 38 2.71 -10.54 16.00
N GLY A 39 2.63 -9.88 17.15
CA GLY A 39 1.84 -10.39 18.30
C GLY A 39 0.37 -10.62 17.96
N MET A 40 -0.23 -9.78 17.12
CA MET A 40 -1.62 -9.98 16.68
C MET A 40 -1.79 -11.18 15.71
N ASP A 41 -0.78 -11.47 14.90
CA ASP A 41 -0.80 -12.66 14.03
C ASP A 41 -0.57 -13.94 14.86
N LEU A 42 0.38 -13.89 15.78
CA LEU A 42 0.62 -14.97 16.74
C LEU A 42 -0.62 -15.23 17.62
N LEU A 43 -1.30 -14.18 18.09
CA LEU A 43 -2.55 -14.36 18.87
C LEU A 43 -3.63 -15.12 18.08
N ARG A 44 -3.75 -14.88 16.76
CA ARG A 44 -4.72 -15.63 15.94
C ARG A 44 -4.33 -17.10 15.84
N TRP A 45 -3.05 -17.37 15.65
CA TRP A 45 -2.52 -18.72 15.58
C TRP A 45 -2.70 -19.48 16.90
N PHE A 46 -2.29 -18.90 18.02
CA PHE A 46 -2.43 -19.53 19.33
C PHE A 46 -3.89 -19.76 19.73
N ARG A 47 -4.79 -18.82 19.38
CA ARG A 47 -6.24 -19.04 19.58
C ARG A 47 -6.76 -20.21 18.74
N PHE A 48 -6.24 -20.41 17.55
CA PHE A 48 -6.60 -21.58 16.74
C PHE A 48 -6.04 -22.85 17.40
N LEU A 49 -4.79 -22.89 17.78
CA LEU A 49 -4.15 -24.04 18.44
C LEU A 49 -4.87 -24.42 19.73
N TRP A 50 -5.23 -23.44 20.56
CA TRP A 50 -5.99 -23.69 21.79
C TRP A 50 -7.37 -24.31 21.50
N ALA A 51 -8.01 -23.89 20.42
CA ALA A 51 -9.33 -24.42 20.03
C ALA A 51 -9.27 -25.86 19.48
N VAL A 52 -8.13 -26.26 18.90
CA VAL A 52 -7.90 -27.63 18.40
C VAL A 52 -7.08 -28.48 19.38
N GLU A 53 -6.75 -27.93 20.56
CA GLU A 53 -6.02 -28.60 21.64
C GLU A 53 -4.64 -29.15 21.21
N VAL A 54 -3.96 -28.45 20.30
CA VAL A 54 -2.61 -28.83 19.81
C VAL A 54 -1.57 -27.91 20.43
N PRO A 55 -0.55 -28.46 21.12
CA PRO A 55 0.61 -27.68 21.58
C PRO A 55 1.35 -27.04 20.40
N TRP A 56 1.84 -25.82 20.59
CA TRP A 56 2.49 -25.07 19.53
C TRP A 56 3.75 -25.77 18.95
N ASP A 57 4.47 -26.49 19.80
CA ASP A 57 5.69 -27.24 19.48
C ASP A 57 5.40 -28.59 18.78
N GLN A 58 4.15 -29.04 18.79
CA GLN A 58 3.67 -30.23 18.11
C GLN A 58 2.90 -29.90 16.83
N ALA A 59 2.70 -28.61 16.54
CA ALA A 59 1.98 -28.20 15.34
C ALA A 59 2.71 -28.68 14.06
N THR A 60 1.92 -29.23 13.15
CA THR A 60 2.36 -29.79 11.88
C THR A 60 1.84 -28.96 10.70
N ARG A 61 2.13 -29.42 9.49
CA ARG A 61 1.60 -28.83 8.28
C ARG A 61 0.05 -28.95 8.19
N ASP A 62 -0.55 -29.90 8.87
CA ASP A 62 -1.99 -30.09 8.84
C ASP A 62 -2.68 -28.95 9.62
N GLU A 63 -2.18 -28.59 10.80
CA GLU A 63 -2.69 -27.44 11.56
C GLU A 63 -2.46 -26.13 10.79
N ALA A 64 -1.33 -25.97 10.11
CA ALA A 64 -1.06 -24.78 9.29
C ALA A 64 -2.03 -24.68 8.10
N ARG A 65 -2.35 -25.80 7.44
CA ARG A 65 -3.36 -25.87 6.39
C ARG A 65 -4.75 -25.49 6.93
N ASP A 66 -5.14 -26.09 8.05
CA ASP A 66 -6.48 -25.89 8.61
C ASP A 66 -6.63 -24.48 9.21
N PHE A 67 -5.58 -23.91 9.81
CA PHE A 67 -5.54 -22.47 10.15
C PHE A 67 -5.71 -21.59 8.91
N SER A 68 -5.04 -21.90 7.82
CA SER A 68 -5.15 -21.13 6.57
C SER A 68 -6.56 -21.20 5.97
N ARG A 69 -7.27 -22.29 6.15
CA ARG A 69 -8.69 -22.42 5.79
C ARG A 69 -9.57 -21.67 6.77
N TRP A 70 -9.34 -21.83 8.07
CA TRP A 70 -10.11 -21.18 9.11
C TRP A 70 -10.06 -19.65 9.01
N ILE A 71 -8.88 -19.04 8.81
CA ILE A 71 -8.73 -17.59 8.72
C ILE A 71 -9.43 -17.00 7.46
N GLN A 72 -9.69 -17.83 6.43
CA GLN A 72 -10.45 -17.40 5.25
C GLN A 72 -11.93 -17.20 5.55
N ILE A 73 -12.51 -18.07 6.38
CA ILE A 73 -13.93 -18.08 6.68
C ILE A 73 -14.27 -17.35 7.97
N SER A 74 -13.29 -17.09 8.83
CA SER A 74 -13.49 -16.44 10.13
C SER A 74 -13.77 -14.95 9.99
N ASP A 75 -14.68 -14.46 10.79
CA ASP A 75 -14.95 -13.04 10.91
C ASP A 75 -13.91 -12.36 11.83
N LYS A 76 -13.55 -11.13 11.49
CA LYS A 76 -12.73 -10.30 12.38
C LYS A 76 -13.48 -10.02 13.68
N PRO A 77 -12.79 -10.00 14.83
CA PRO A 77 -13.40 -9.56 16.08
C PRO A 77 -14.01 -8.16 15.89
N LYS A 78 -15.25 -8.00 16.31
CA LYS A 78 -15.91 -6.68 16.31
C LYS A 78 -15.21 -5.79 17.34
N ARG A 79 -14.78 -4.60 16.92
CA ARG A 79 -14.40 -3.56 17.86
C ARG A 79 -15.67 -3.00 18.50
N ALA A 80 -15.68 -2.87 19.83
CA ALA A 80 -16.75 -2.15 20.51
C ALA A 80 -16.87 -0.73 19.92
N GLY A 81 -18.10 -0.32 19.56
CA GLY A 81 -18.37 0.99 18.96
C GLY A 81 -17.98 1.17 17.49
N ALA A 82 -17.49 0.12 16.80
CA ALA A 82 -17.27 0.22 15.37
C ALA A 82 -18.61 0.21 14.61
N PRO A 83 -18.85 1.13 13.67
CA PRO A 83 -20.03 1.08 12.82
C PRO A 83 -20.06 -0.25 12.06
N ALA A 84 -21.26 -0.73 11.76
CA ALA A 84 -21.44 -1.93 10.95
C ALA A 84 -20.65 -1.74 9.64
N ALA A 85 -19.83 -2.75 9.28
CA ALA A 85 -19.06 -2.69 8.05
C ALA A 85 -20.05 -2.57 6.87
N ALA A 86 -20.01 -1.42 6.19
CA ALA A 86 -20.82 -1.22 5.01
C ALA A 86 -20.37 -2.23 3.93
N ALA A 87 -21.27 -3.06 3.48
CA ALA A 87 -21.02 -4.00 2.39
C ALA A 87 -20.88 -3.30 1.05
N VAL A 88 -21.32 -2.04 0.96
CA VAL A 88 -21.33 -1.24 -0.26
C VAL A 88 -20.08 -0.36 -0.32
N PRO A 89 -19.43 -0.23 -1.48
CA PRO A 89 -18.35 0.73 -1.66
C PRO A 89 -18.79 2.16 -1.32
N ASN A 90 -17.86 2.96 -0.82
CA ASN A 90 -18.14 4.36 -0.55
C ASN A 90 -18.51 5.08 -1.86
N PRO A 91 -19.65 5.79 -1.95
CA PRO A 91 -20.12 6.37 -3.21
C PRO A 91 -19.22 7.50 -3.74
N VAL A 92 -18.48 8.18 -2.86
CA VAL A 92 -17.58 9.30 -3.25
C VAL A 92 -16.22 8.78 -3.70
N THR A 93 -15.69 7.75 -3.02
CA THR A 93 -14.31 7.30 -3.23
C THR A 93 -14.20 5.99 -4.00
N GLY A 94 -15.30 5.28 -4.22
CA GLY A 94 -15.29 3.94 -4.81
C GLY A 94 -14.62 2.86 -3.95
N LYS A 95 -14.09 3.23 -2.77
CA LYS A 95 -13.39 2.29 -1.90
C LYS A 95 -14.36 1.31 -1.26
N ALA A 96 -14.04 0.03 -1.39
CA ALA A 96 -14.75 -1.00 -0.66
C ALA A 96 -14.65 -0.76 0.86
N GLY A 97 -15.76 -0.92 1.56
CA GLY A 97 -15.77 -0.90 3.02
C GLY A 97 -14.88 -2.00 3.62
N PRO A 98 -14.50 -1.86 4.91
CA PRO A 98 -13.74 -2.90 5.58
C PRO A 98 -14.58 -4.17 5.66
N GLY A 99 -14.26 -5.17 4.84
CA GLY A 99 -14.96 -6.46 4.85
C GLY A 99 -14.90 -7.15 6.22
N ARG A 100 -15.88 -8.00 6.51
CA ARG A 100 -15.95 -8.78 7.77
C ARG A 100 -14.83 -9.81 7.86
N LYS A 101 -14.40 -10.38 6.73
CA LYS A 101 -13.36 -11.41 6.63
C LYS A 101 -11.96 -10.80 6.58
N TYR A 102 -10.95 -11.60 6.93
CA TYR A 102 -9.56 -11.20 6.80
C TYR A 102 -9.16 -11.04 5.32
N ALA A 103 -8.56 -9.89 5.00
CA ALA A 103 -8.09 -9.60 3.65
C ALA A 103 -6.94 -10.55 3.23
N PRO A 104 -6.77 -10.85 1.92
CA PRO A 104 -5.65 -11.66 1.43
C PRO A 104 -4.28 -11.18 1.92
N ALA A 105 -4.05 -9.86 1.95
CA ALA A 105 -2.81 -9.28 2.47
C ALA A 105 -2.57 -9.61 3.96
N THR A 106 -3.62 -9.57 4.79
CA THR A 106 -3.53 -9.95 6.21
C THR A 106 -3.20 -11.43 6.37
N ARG A 107 -3.81 -12.30 5.56
CA ARG A 107 -3.56 -13.75 5.59
C ARG A 107 -2.12 -14.06 5.17
N GLY A 108 -1.63 -13.46 4.09
CA GLY A 108 -0.24 -13.62 3.66
C GLY A 108 0.77 -13.06 4.67
N HIS A 109 0.45 -11.93 5.34
CA HIS A 109 1.28 -11.42 6.42
C HIS A 109 1.33 -12.38 7.60
N SER A 110 0.17 -12.93 8.02
CA SER A 110 0.12 -13.94 9.11
C SER A 110 1.00 -15.14 8.78
N GLU A 111 0.95 -15.68 7.56
CA GLU A 111 1.79 -16.81 7.15
C GLU A 111 3.28 -16.49 7.24
N SER A 112 3.70 -15.30 6.76
CA SER A 112 5.09 -14.87 6.85
C SER A 112 5.57 -14.72 8.31
N VAL A 113 4.72 -14.18 9.19
CA VAL A 113 5.04 -14.02 10.63
C VAL A 113 5.15 -15.39 11.31
N LEU A 114 4.19 -16.29 11.06
CA LEU A 114 4.17 -17.62 11.66
C LEU A 114 5.37 -18.45 11.19
N ARG A 115 5.71 -18.38 9.92
CA ARG A 115 6.92 -19.00 9.42
C ARG A 115 8.17 -18.48 10.12
N GLY A 116 8.32 -17.15 10.25
CA GLY A 116 9.46 -16.55 10.94
C GLY A 116 9.51 -16.94 12.42
N PHE A 117 8.38 -17.08 13.10
CA PHE A 117 8.27 -17.56 14.46
C PHE A 117 8.78 -19.01 14.59
N TYR A 118 8.33 -19.90 13.72
CA TYR A 118 8.78 -21.30 13.74
C TYR A 118 10.23 -21.49 13.28
N ASP A 119 10.70 -20.70 12.31
CA ASP A 119 12.12 -20.72 11.93
C ASP A 119 13.01 -20.31 13.11
N PHE A 120 12.64 -19.23 13.84
CA PHE A 120 13.36 -18.79 15.03
C PHE A 120 13.44 -19.89 16.10
N HIS A 121 12.33 -20.53 16.44
CA HIS A 121 12.30 -21.57 17.45
C HIS A 121 13.02 -22.84 17.02
N ARG A 122 12.92 -23.23 15.76
CA ARG A 122 13.68 -24.35 15.22
C ARG A 122 15.19 -24.09 15.33
N ASP A 123 15.64 -22.90 14.93
CA ASP A 123 17.05 -22.52 14.97
C ASP A 123 17.58 -22.41 16.42
N ALA A 124 16.69 -22.10 17.38
CA ALA A 124 16.98 -22.14 18.83
C ALA A 124 16.88 -23.55 19.45
N GLY A 125 16.58 -24.59 18.67
CA GLY A 125 16.38 -25.95 19.19
C GLY A 125 15.12 -26.14 20.02
N SER A 126 14.17 -25.22 19.93
CA SER A 126 12.86 -25.27 20.61
C SER A 126 11.75 -25.27 19.56
N GLY A 127 10.74 -26.11 19.74
CA GLY A 127 9.62 -26.22 18.78
C GLY A 127 9.73 -27.40 17.81
N PRO A 128 8.87 -27.48 16.79
CA PRO A 128 8.82 -28.62 15.90
C PRO A 128 10.06 -28.66 14.99
N MET A 129 10.56 -29.88 14.70
CA MET A 129 11.71 -30.09 13.80
C MET A 129 11.48 -29.56 12.38
N VAL A 130 10.23 -29.56 11.93
CA VAL A 130 9.83 -29.10 10.61
C VAL A 130 8.91 -27.92 10.75
N ASN A 131 9.23 -26.80 10.07
CA ASN A 131 8.37 -25.63 10.10
C ASN A 131 7.00 -25.93 9.49
N PRO A 132 5.87 -25.75 10.23
CA PRO A 132 4.53 -25.98 9.73
C PRO A 132 4.15 -25.13 8.51
N PHE A 133 4.82 -23.99 8.32
CA PHE A 133 4.61 -23.04 7.22
C PHE A 133 5.80 -23.06 6.22
N PRO A 134 5.95 -24.12 5.42
CA PRO A 134 7.12 -24.28 4.57
C PRO A 134 7.13 -23.30 3.38
N LEU A 135 8.33 -22.98 2.91
CA LEU A 135 8.53 -22.38 1.60
C LEU A 135 8.50 -23.46 0.51
N VAL A 136 7.69 -23.22 -0.49
CA VAL A 136 7.65 -24.08 -1.68
C VAL A 136 8.39 -23.39 -2.82
N ARG A 137 9.21 -24.12 -3.53
CA ARG A 137 9.70 -23.68 -4.83
C ARG A 137 8.49 -23.63 -5.76
N ARG A 138 8.03 -22.46 -6.13
CA ARG A 138 7.16 -22.34 -7.30
C ARG A 138 7.99 -22.78 -8.49
N GLY A 139 7.68 -23.95 -9.01
CA GLY A 139 8.18 -24.34 -10.32
C GLY A 139 7.69 -23.29 -11.31
N SER A 140 8.51 -22.28 -11.56
CA SER A 140 8.32 -21.47 -12.74
C SER A 140 8.52 -22.45 -13.90
N ARG A 141 7.42 -22.79 -14.60
CA ARG A 141 7.57 -23.28 -15.95
C ARG A 141 8.40 -22.22 -16.64
N ALA A 142 9.60 -22.61 -17.11
CA ALA A 142 10.41 -21.76 -17.96
C ALA A 142 9.45 -21.22 -19.04
N HIS A 143 9.22 -19.89 -19.03
CA HIS A 143 8.44 -19.29 -20.10
C HIS A 143 9.13 -19.67 -21.39
N ALA A 144 8.38 -20.09 -22.41
CA ALA A 144 8.92 -20.48 -23.70
C ALA A 144 9.83 -19.40 -24.35
N HIS A 145 9.78 -18.18 -23.80
CA HIS A 145 10.55 -17.00 -24.21
C HIS A 145 11.57 -16.55 -23.16
N HIS A 146 11.92 -17.42 -22.21
CA HIS A 146 12.94 -17.12 -21.20
C HIS A 146 14.30 -16.95 -21.89
N ASN A 147 14.97 -15.82 -21.63
CA ASN A 147 16.34 -15.60 -22.06
C ASN A 147 17.26 -16.57 -21.28
N PRO A 148 17.97 -17.51 -21.92
CA PRO A 148 18.84 -18.46 -21.23
C PRO A 148 19.98 -17.81 -20.42
N MET A 149 20.30 -16.55 -20.71
CA MET A 149 21.34 -15.77 -20.02
C MET A 149 20.84 -15.07 -18.76
N ASP A 150 19.52 -15.01 -18.53
CA ASP A 150 18.99 -14.47 -17.30
C ASP A 150 19.11 -15.48 -16.16
N LEU A 151 19.73 -15.06 -15.07
CA LEU A 151 19.82 -15.84 -13.85
C LEU A 151 18.41 -16.16 -13.35
N HIS A 152 17.96 -17.40 -13.55
CA HIS A 152 16.67 -17.89 -13.08
C HIS A 152 16.66 -17.93 -11.55
N ARG A 153 16.11 -16.89 -10.90
CA ARG A 153 15.86 -16.89 -9.46
C ARG A 153 14.63 -17.74 -9.20
N ASN A 154 14.83 -18.95 -8.68
CA ASN A 154 13.76 -19.75 -8.12
C ASN A 154 13.13 -18.98 -6.95
N GLU A 155 12.05 -18.23 -7.21
CA GLU A 155 11.29 -17.56 -6.15
C GLU A 155 10.66 -18.63 -5.26
N ARG A 156 11.11 -18.66 -4.02
CA ARG A 156 10.44 -19.42 -2.96
C ARG A 156 9.26 -18.58 -2.47
N SER A 157 8.08 -19.17 -2.46
CA SER A 157 6.89 -18.52 -1.89
C SER A 157 6.29 -19.38 -0.78
N GLU A 158 5.62 -18.72 0.14
CA GLU A 158 4.86 -19.43 1.17
C GLU A 158 3.77 -20.27 0.53
N LEU A 159 3.57 -21.48 1.06
CA LEU A 159 2.68 -22.50 0.50
C LEU A 159 1.22 -22.05 0.46
N TYR A 160 0.75 -21.41 1.53
CA TYR A 160 -0.65 -21.01 1.72
C TYR A 160 -0.89 -19.54 1.39
N ARG A 161 0.13 -18.84 0.84
CA ARG A 161 0.02 -17.43 0.50
C ARG A 161 -1.10 -17.17 -0.51
N PRO A 162 -2.10 -16.36 -0.14
CA PRO A 162 -3.18 -16.05 -1.06
C PRO A 162 -2.66 -15.28 -2.28
N ARG A 163 -3.22 -15.58 -3.45
CA ARG A 163 -2.96 -14.75 -4.63
C ARG A 163 -3.48 -13.34 -4.37
N HIS A 164 -2.61 -12.37 -4.56
CA HIS A 164 -2.95 -10.96 -4.36
C HIS A 164 -3.41 -10.36 -5.67
N ILE A 165 -4.62 -9.80 -5.69
CA ILE A 165 -5.06 -8.95 -6.80
C ILE A 165 -4.36 -7.61 -6.61
N GLN A 166 -3.51 -7.25 -7.55
CA GLN A 166 -2.86 -5.95 -7.56
C GLN A 166 -3.92 -4.88 -7.86
N ARG A 167 -4.20 -4.04 -6.87
CA ARG A 167 -5.15 -2.94 -7.03
C ARG A 167 -4.39 -1.70 -7.47
N VAL A 168 -4.95 -0.96 -8.42
CA VAL A 168 -4.45 0.38 -8.75
C VAL A 168 -4.61 1.27 -7.52
N PRO A 169 -3.57 2.01 -7.12
CA PRO A 169 -3.68 2.95 -6.00
C PRO A 169 -4.75 4.00 -6.27
N HIS A 170 -5.57 4.28 -5.26
CA HIS A 170 -6.55 5.36 -5.35
C HIS A 170 -5.87 6.71 -5.17
N CYS A 171 -6.00 7.61 -6.14
CA CYS A 171 -5.67 9.02 -5.98
C CYS A 171 -6.93 9.83 -5.63
N ILE A 172 -6.74 10.99 -5.02
CA ILE A 172 -7.81 11.95 -4.75
C ILE A 172 -7.88 12.88 -5.97
N PRO A 173 -9.00 12.94 -6.71
CA PRO A 173 -9.17 13.89 -7.80
C PRO A 173 -8.98 15.35 -7.30
N ASP A 174 -8.46 16.22 -8.15
CA ASP A 174 -8.09 17.59 -7.75
C ASP A 174 -9.25 18.39 -7.18
N GLU A 175 -10.43 18.29 -7.77
CA GLU A 175 -11.65 18.93 -7.27
C GLU A 175 -11.99 18.44 -5.87
N LYS A 176 -11.94 17.11 -5.65
CA LYS A 176 -12.21 16.50 -4.35
C LYS A 176 -11.11 16.80 -3.33
N PHE A 177 -9.87 16.93 -3.76
CA PHE A 177 -8.80 17.39 -2.90
C PHE A 177 -9.07 18.81 -2.38
N ASN A 178 -9.49 19.73 -3.25
CA ASN A 178 -9.81 21.10 -2.86
C ASN A 178 -10.99 21.15 -1.87
N GLU A 179 -12.03 20.32 -2.09
CA GLU A 179 -13.14 20.20 -1.14
C GLU A 179 -12.67 19.71 0.24
N VAL A 180 -11.82 18.65 0.29
CA VAL A 180 -11.25 18.13 1.55
C VAL A 180 -10.37 19.18 2.22
N PHE A 181 -9.53 19.87 1.44
CA PHE A 181 -8.64 20.91 1.95
C PHE A 181 -9.42 22.07 2.58
N ALA A 182 -10.52 22.48 1.99
CA ALA A 182 -11.41 23.52 2.52
C ALA A 182 -12.03 23.13 3.88
N GLN A 183 -12.24 21.83 4.15
CA GLN A 183 -12.75 21.34 5.44
C GLN A 183 -11.71 21.32 6.55
N LEU A 184 -10.43 21.59 6.26
CA LEU A 184 -9.38 21.60 7.28
C LEU A 184 -9.51 22.86 8.16
N GLY A 185 -9.73 22.65 9.46
CA GLY A 185 -10.11 23.71 10.39
C GLY A 185 -8.94 24.53 10.96
N SER A 186 -7.66 24.21 10.65
CA SER A 186 -6.50 24.89 11.22
C SER A 186 -5.35 25.05 10.24
N ASN A 187 -4.52 26.08 10.47
CA ASN A 187 -3.30 26.31 9.68
C ASN A 187 -2.34 25.12 9.74
N ARG A 188 -2.21 24.47 10.92
CA ARG A 188 -1.43 23.23 11.08
C ARG A 188 -1.92 22.13 10.15
N ASP A 189 -3.22 21.89 10.12
CA ASP A 189 -3.81 20.80 9.36
C ASP A 189 -3.66 21.05 7.86
N ARG A 190 -3.81 22.31 7.42
CA ARG A 190 -3.55 22.74 6.04
C ARG A 190 -2.08 22.59 5.67
N ALA A 191 -1.16 23.02 6.53
CA ALA A 191 0.26 22.83 6.31
C ALA A 191 0.63 21.32 6.13
N LEU A 192 0.17 20.48 7.05
CA LEU A 192 0.42 19.04 6.98
C LEU A 192 -0.10 18.41 5.69
N VAL A 193 -1.33 18.72 5.28
CA VAL A 193 -1.91 18.15 4.06
C VAL A 193 -1.20 18.68 2.82
N ALA A 194 -0.83 19.97 2.79
CA ALA A 194 -0.06 20.56 1.70
C ALA A 194 1.34 19.91 1.57
N PHE A 195 2.04 19.67 2.69
CA PHE A 195 3.30 18.94 2.67
C PHE A 195 3.13 17.49 2.20
N TRP A 196 2.09 16.78 2.66
CA TRP A 196 1.88 15.39 2.23
C TRP A 196 1.61 15.26 0.75
N VAL A 197 0.81 16.17 0.18
CA VAL A 197 0.44 16.10 -1.23
C VAL A 197 1.53 16.62 -2.17
N SER A 198 2.40 17.53 -1.69
CA SER A 198 3.50 18.05 -2.50
C SER A 198 4.75 17.17 -2.44
N THR A 199 5.10 16.65 -1.26
CA THR A 199 6.31 15.82 -1.09
C THR A 199 6.09 14.34 -1.34
N GLY A 200 4.86 13.85 -1.23
CA GLY A 200 4.56 12.41 -1.23
C GLY A 200 5.18 11.64 -0.06
N ALA A 201 5.71 12.32 0.98
CA ALA A 201 6.28 11.67 2.16
C ALA A 201 5.27 10.78 2.88
N ARG A 202 5.73 9.73 3.58
CA ARG A 202 4.85 8.95 4.44
C ARG A 202 4.40 9.78 5.64
N ALA A 203 3.18 9.56 6.11
CA ALA A 203 2.64 10.33 7.23
C ALA A 203 3.56 10.32 8.46
N SER A 204 4.17 9.18 8.78
CA SER A 204 5.12 9.08 9.91
C SER A 204 6.45 9.79 9.66
N GLU A 205 6.87 9.97 8.41
CA GLU A 205 8.09 10.68 8.05
C GLU A 205 7.92 12.18 8.32
N LEU A 206 6.84 12.78 7.83
CA LEU A 206 6.53 14.20 8.10
C LEU A 206 6.18 14.48 9.57
N LEU A 207 5.45 13.58 10.22
CA LEU A 207 5.11 13.76 11.65
C LEU A 207 6.34 13.66 12.57
N GLY A 208 7.41 13.02 12.12
CA GLY A 208 8.68 12.96 12.82
C GLY A 208 9.63 14.11 12.53
N ALA A 209 9.25 15.08 11.69
CA ALA A 209 10.07 16.23 11.39
C ALA A 209 10.19 17.19 12.58
N HIS A 210 11.37 17.79 12.74
CA HIS A 210 11.69 18.78 13.76
C HIS A 210 11.62 20.19 13.20
N TYR A 211 11.70 21.18 14.08
CA TYR A 211 11.60 22.58 13.68
C TYR A 211 12.68 23.01 12.69
N GLY A 212 13.92 22.50 12.88
CA GLY A 212 15.06 22.77 11.99
C GLY A 212 15.06 22.01 10.66
N ASP A 213 14.14 21.06 10.49
CA ASP A 213 14.04 20.25 9.26
C ASP A 213 13.35 20.99 8.10
N ALA A 214 12.66 22.11 8.37
CA ALA A 214 11.96 22.90 7.37
C ALA A 214 12.82 24.08 6.91
N ASP A 215 13.17 24.11 5.64
CA ASP A 215 13.89 25.22 5.00
C ASP A 215 12.98 25.93 3.98
N PRO A 216 12.30 27.02 4.39
CA PRO A 216 11.44 27.79 3.48
C PRO A 216 12.21 28.48 2.36
N GLY A 217 13.51 28.82 2.59
CA GLY A 217 14.33 29.52 1.60
C GLY A 217 14.65 28.65 0.38
N GLN A 218 14.88 27.36 0.61
CA GLN A 218 15.11 26.38 -0.45
C GLN A 218 13.87 25.57 -0.81
N GLN A 219 12.74 25.79 -0.14
CA GLN A 219 11.51 25.02 -0.28
C GLN A 219 11.72 23.52 -0.03
N LEU A 220 12.54 23.17 0.96
CA LEU A 220 12.89 21.80 1.31
C LEU A 220 12.38 21.45 2.71
N ILE A 221 12.00 20.19 2.89
CA ILE A 221 11.76 19.59 4.19
C ILE A 221 12.58 18.31 4.33
N THR A 222 13.37 18.22 5.40
CA THR A 222 14.16 17.05 5.72
C THR A 222 13.30 15.99 6.43
N VAL A 223 13.40 14.73 6.01
CA VAL A 223 12.70 13.61 6.62
C VAL A 223 13.61 12.41 6.82
N ILE A 224 13.34 11.62 7.85
CA ILE A 224 14.00 10.32 8.05
C ILE A 224 13.12 9.24 7.41
N ARG A 225 13.64 8.57 6.38
CA ARG A 225 12.88 7.55 5.65
C ARG A 225 12.54 6.34 6.49
N LYS A 226 11.27 5.91 6.43
CA LYS A 226 10.82 4.69 7.08
C LYS A 226 11.46 3.47 6.39
N GLY A 227 12.15 2.66 7.14
CA GLY A 227 12.81 1.44 6.65
C GLY A 227 14.31 1.61 6.49
N THR A 228 14.79 2.42 5.57
CA THR A 228 16.23 2.65 5.35
C THR A 228 16.87 3.54 6.42
N ARG A 229 16.08 4.33 7.14
CA ARG A 229 16.56 5.36 8.08
C ARG A 229 17.42 6.46 7.44
N ALA A 230 17.45 6.51 6.12
CA ALA A 230 18.17 7.54 5.39
C ALA A 230 17.52 8.92 5.63
N ILE A 231 18.38 9.93 5.79
CA ILE A 231 17.96 11.34 5.83
C ILE A 231 17.81 11.79 4.39
N GLN A 232 16.68 12.42 4.07
CA GLN A 232 16.41 12.90 2.71
C GLN A 232 15.68 14.25 2.77
N GLN A 233 16.15 15.19 1.97
CA GLN A 233 15.49 16.47 1.72
C GLN A 233 14.46 16.28 0.60
N LEU A 234 13.26 16.77 0.82
CA LEU A 234 12.15 16.68 -0.13
C LEU A 234 11.69 18.08 -0.52
N PRO A 235 11.56 18.36 -1.83
CA PRO A 235 10.96 19.59 -2.29
C PRO A 235 9.47 19.63 -1.93
N ALA A 236 9.01 20.76 -1.42
CA ALA A 236 7.60 20.98 -1.10
C ALA A 236 7.08 22.25 -1.78
N SER A 237 5.77 22.31 -2.00
CA SER A 237 5.16 23.47 -2.65
C SER A 237 5.29 24.73 -1.80
N PRO A 238 5.39 25.93 -2.41
CA PRO A 238 5.41 27.20 -1.70
C PRO A 238 4.25 27.35 -0.72
N ASP A 239 3.06 26.92 -1.11
CA ASP A 239 1.84 26.97 -0.27
C ASP A 239 2.00 26.20 1.04
N ALA A 240 2.72 25.07 1.01
CA ALA A 240 2.97 24.29 2.23
C ALA A 240 3.76 25.14 3.26
N PHE A 241 4.72 25.91 2.82
CA PHE A 241 5.51 26.81 3.69
C PHE A 241 4.71 28.04 4.14
N VAL A 242 3.81 28.56 3.31
CA VAL A 242 2.89 29.64 3.72
C VAL A 242 2.01 29.16 4.87
N TRP A 243 1.38 28.01 4.73
CA TRP A 243 0.55 27.45 5.80
C TRP A 243 1.38 27.07 7.04
N LEU A 244 2.62 26.59 6.85
CA LEU A 244 3.54 26.33 7.94
C LEU A 244 3.85 27.61 8.72
N ARG A 245 4.15 28.69 8.02
CA ARG A 245 4.43 29.99 8.66
C ARG A 245 3.24 30.52 9.47
N LEU A 246 2.03 30.42 8.91
CA LEU A 246 0.81 30.81 9.62
C LEU A 246 0.59 29.94 10.88
N TYR A 247 0.86 28.65 10.79
CA TYR A 247 0.79 27.76 11.94
C TYR A 247 1.86 28.09 12.99
N GLN A 248 3.09 28.31 12.57
CA GLN A 248 4.17 28.70 13.48
C GLN A 248 3.88 30.01 14.20
N ALA A 249 3.35 31.01 13.49
CA ALA A 249 2.93 32.27 14.08
C ALA A 249 1.81 32.08 15.14
N GLN A 250 0.84 31.18 14.86
CA GLN A 250 -0.23 30.85 15.80
C GLN A 250 0.28 30.15 17.06
N MET A 251 1.35 29.36 16.96
CA MET A 251 1.93 28.59 18.08
C MET A 251 3.09 29.30 18.78
N HIS A 252 3.46 30.51 18.32
CA HIS A 252 4.56 31.27 18.87
C HIS A 252 4.35 31.53 20.36
N GLY A 253 5.38 31.26 21.16
CA GLY A 253 5.34 31.40 22.63
C GLY A 253 4.50 30.34 23.36
N LEU A 254 3.79 29.45 22.67
CA LEU A 254 3.00 28.39 23.27
C LEU A 254 3.76 27.05 23.35
N VAL A 255 4.68 26.81 22.41
CA VAL A 255 5.47 25.57 22.29
C VAL A 255 6.93 25.93 22.07
N PRO A 256 7.87 25.04 22.43
CA PRO A 256 9.28 25.22 22.14
C PRO A 256 9.54 25.18 20.63
N THR A 257 10.57 25.94 20.19
CA THR A 257 10.91 26.15 18.76
C THR A 257 12.41 25.97 18.51
N ARG A 258 13.09 25.13 19.30
CA ARG A 258 14.50 24.79 19.06
C ARG A 258 14.61 23.88 17.84
N VAL A 259 15.80 23.79 17.27
CA VAL A 259 16.07 22.99 16.07
C VAL A 259 15.58 21.54 16.19
N ASP A 260 15.76 20.93 17.37
CA ASP A 260 15.40 19.54 17.65
C ASP A 260 13.98 19.36 18.22
N ASP A 261 13.23 20.45 18.41
CA ASP A 261 11.86 20.34 18.90
C ASP A 261 10.93 19.83 17.79
N PRO A 262 9.85 19.10 18.14
CA PRO A 262 8.89 18.65 17.14
C PRO A 262 8.32 19.81 16.30
N LEU A 263 8.23 19.64 15.01
CA LEU A 263 7.60 20.63 14.14
C LEU A 263 6.08 20.70 14.35
N TRP A 264 5.45 19.56 14.65
CA TRP A 264 4.00 19.40 14.69
C TRP A 264 3.49 19.14 16.11
N TRP A 265 2.68 20.06 16.64
CA TRP A 265 2.13 19.98 17.99
C TRP A 265 0.62 19.83 17.97
N THR A 266 0.04 19.31 19.05
CA THR A 266 -1.41 19.39 19.29
C THR A 266 -1.83 20.84 19.50
N LEU A 267 -3.05 21.20 19.06
CA LEU A 267 -3.57 22.57 19.17
C LEU A 267 -4.27 22.87 20.51
N ARG A 268 -4.36 21.88 21.39
CA ARG A 268 -4.98 22.00 22.72
C ARG A 268 -4.01 21.51 23.77
N ARG A 269 -4.09 22.09 24.94
CA ARG A 269 -3.29 21.65 26.11
C ARG A 269 -3.71 20.27 26.58
N PRO A 270 -2.78 19.42 27.05
CA PRO A 270 -1.33 19.66 27.02
C PRO A 270 -0.79 19.64 25.57
N PHE A 271 0.11 20.61 25.24
CA PHE A 271 0.78 20.62 23.96
C PHE A 271 1.82 19.48 23.91
N ILE A 272 1.58 18.49 23.06
CA ILE A 272 2.45 17.34 22.84
C ILE A 272 2.71 17.16 21.35
N ALA A 273 3.77 16.47 20.99
CA ALA A 273 4.05 16.13 19.59
C ALA A 273 2.85 15.40 18.94
N LEU A 274 2.51 15.80 17.74
CA LEU A 274 1.33 15.30 17.04
C LEU A 274 1.50 13.82 16.66
N SER A 275 0.67 12.96 17.22
CA SER A 275 0.72 11.54 16.92
C SER A 275 0.05 11.21 15.57
N TYR A 276 0.46 10.10 14.94
CA TYR A 276 -0.18 9.57 13.74
C TYR A 276 -1.70 9.41 13.90
N HIS A 277 -2.13 8.94 15.07
CA HIS A 277 -3.56 8.74 15.33
C HIS A 277 -4.34 10.06 15.38
N ALA A 278 -3.74 11.11 15.93
CA ALA A 278 -4.34 12.44 15.96
C ALA A 278 -4.45 13.04 14.53
N ALA A 279 -3.39 12.90 13.72
CA ALA A 279 -3.39 13.30 12.32
C ALA A 279 -4.41 12.51 11.49
N TYR A 280 -4.49 11.19 11.70
CA TYR A 280 -5.51 10.35 11.05
C TYR A 280 -6.94 10.81 11.41
N ARG A 281 -7.22 11.07 12.70
CA ARG A 281 -8.54 11.55 13.12
C ARG A 281 -8.88 12.94 12.55
N MET A 282 -7.89 13.82 12.45
CA MET A 282 -8.06 15.13 11.81
C MET A 282 -8.53 14.96 10.36
N PHE A 283 -7.80 14.18 9.58
CA PHE A 283 -8.12 13.94 8.17
C PHE A 283 -9.43 13.17 7.99
N SER A 284 -9.73 12.22 8.88
CA SER A 284 -11.02 11.51 8.87
C SER A 284 -12.22 12.43 9.12
N ARG A 285 -12.08 13.46 9.97
CA ARG A 285 -13.17 14.46 10.17
C ARG A 285 -13.41 15.31 8.93
N ALA A 286 -12.34 15.76 8.25
CA ALA A 286 -12.47 16.49 6.99
C ALA A 286 -13.18 15.65 5.92
N ASN A 287 -12.84 14.37 5.84
CA ASN A 287 -13.51 13.43 4.94
C ASN A 287 -14.97 13.19 5.28
N ALA A 288 -15.30 13.06 6.57
CA ALA A 288 -16.66 12.75 7.01
C ALA A 288 -17.65 13.86 6.60
N ALA A 289 -17.22 15.12 6.59
CA ALA A 289 -18.02 16.26 6.12
C ALA A 289 -18.43 16.12 4.64
N LEU A 290 -17.67 15.36 3.85
CA LEU A 290 -17.89 15.13 2.42
C LEU A 290 -18.43 13.71 2.11
N GLY A 291 -18.73 12.90 3.13
CA GLY A 291 -19.10 11.50 2.96
C GLY A 291 -17.99 10.62 2.38
N ALA A 292 -16.74 11.11 2.37
CA ALA A 292 -15.58 10.43 1.83
C ALA A 292 -14.84 9.60 2.89
N ASN A 293 -13.96 8.69 2.44
CA ASN A 293 -13.13 7.85 3.31
C ASN A 293 -11.67 7.78 2.85
N TRP A 294 -11.15 8.90 2.34
CA TRP A 294 -9.74 9.02 1.99
C TRP A 294 -8.84 8.80 3.22
N SER A 295 -7.68 8.22 3.02
CA SER A 295 -6.67 8.02 4.06
C SER A 295 -5.48 8.93 3.85
N LEU A 296 -4.62 9.10 4.88
CA LEU A 296 -3.36 9.82 4.73
C LEU A 296 -2.45 9.20 3.67
N HIS A 297 -2.61 7.90 3.40
CA HIS A 297 -1.83 7.21 2.36
C HIS A 297 -2.30 7.57 0.95
N ASP A 298 -3.58 7.92 0.78
CA ASP A 298 -4.10 8.39 -0.51
C ASP A 298 -3.54 9.76 -0.89
N LEU A 299 -3.17 10.62 0.08
CA LEU A 299 -2.43 11.87 -0.21
C LEU A 299 -1.09 11.57 -0.87
N ARG A 300 -0.37 10.57 -0.37
CA ARG A 300 0.87 10.13 -1.01
C ARG A 300 0.63 9.50 -2.38
N HIS A 301 -0.43 8.73 -2.56
CA HIS A 301 -0.81 8.21 -3.86
C HIS A 301 -1.16 9.33 -4.85
N THR A 302 -1.84 10.37 -4.37
CA THR A 302 -2.15 11.58 -5.16
C THR A 302 -0.88 12.30 -5.58
N ALA A 303 0.07 12.53 -4.65
CA ALA A 303 1.37 13.11 -4.96
C ALA A 303 2.12 12.29 -6.03
N ALA A 304 2.21 10.98 -5.81
CA ALA A 304 2.90 10.06 -6.73
C ALA A 304 2.26 10.06 -8.13
N TYR A 305 0.94 10.09 -8.18
CA TYR A 305 0.19 10.11 -9.43
C TYR A 305 0.39 11.43 -10.19
N ARG A 306 0.35 12.59 -9.48
CA ARG A 306 0.61 13.90 -10.08
C ARG A 306 2.02 13.97 -10.66
N MET A 307 3.04 13.57 -9.87
CA MET A 307 4.45 13.56 -10.30
C MET A 307 4.67 12.60 -11.48
N ALA A 308 4.08 11.41 -11.48
CA ALA A 308 4.27 10.43 -12.54
C ALA A 308 3.61 10.83 -13.87
N ARG A 309 2.69 11.78 -13.86
CA ARG A 309 2.04 12.35 -15.06
C ARG A 309 2.64 13.67 -15.51
N ASP A 310 3.55 14.22 -14.74
CA ASP A 310 4.29 15.41 -15.14
C ASP A 310 5.30 15.03 -16.25
N PRO A 311 5.20 15.61 -17.46
CA PRO A 311 6.09 15.29 -18.57
C PRO A 311 7.55 15.67 -18.29
N ASP A 312 7.79 16.60 -17.37
CA ASP A 312 9.13 17.10 -17.04
C ASP A 312 9.77 16.29 -15.90
N MET A 313 9.05 15.35 -15.27
CA MET A 313 9.58 14.48 -14.22
C MET A 313 9.83 13.05 -14.74
N SER A 314 11.07 12.59 -14.62
CA SER A 314 11.38 11.19 -14.93
C SER A 314 10.82 10.24 -13.85
N LEU A 315 10.53 8.98 -14.22
CA LEU A 315 10.06 7.98 -13.27
C LEU A 315 11.09 7.68 -12.16
N THR A 316 12.37 7.85 -12.46
CA THR A 316 13.47 7.73 -11.49
C THR A 316 13.45 8.87 -10.47
N ASP A 317 13.10 10.09 -10.89
CA ASP A 317 12.95 11.22 -9.97
C ASP A 317 11.76 11.01 -9.04
N VAL A 318 10.64 10.55 -9.59
CA VAL A 318 9.46 10.18 -8.79
C VAL A 318 9.80 9.07 -7.80
N GLN A 319 10.54 8.04 -8.23
CA GLN A 319 11.02 6.98 -7.34
C GLN A 319 11.86 7.54 -6.19
N TRP A 320 12.80 8.45 -6.51
CA TRP A 320 13.68 9.08 -5.53
C TRP A 320 12.88 9.92 -4.52
N VAL A 321 11.99 10.81 -5.00
CA VAL A 321 11.15 11.66 -4.15
C VAL A 321 10.29 10.80 -3.22
N LEU A 322 9.70 9.73 -3.73
CA LEU A 322 8.88 8.83 -2.92
C LEU A 322 9.70 7.92 -2.00
N GLY A 323 10.99 7.72 -2.26
CA GLY A 323 11.83 6.76 -1.52
C GLY A 323 11.34 5.32 -1.69
N HIS A 324 11.05 4.91 -2.93
CA HIS A 324 10.74 3.54 -3.28
C HIS A 324 12.01 2.75 -3.55
N ALA A 325 12.21 1.64 -2.84
CA ALA A 325 13.37 0.77 -3.05
C ALA A 325 13.39 0.13 -4.44
N HIS A 326 12.21 -0.12 -5.02
CA HIS A 326 12.05 -0.76 -6.32
C HIS A 326 11.25 0.12 -7.28
N LEU A 327 11.72 0.24 -8.51
CA LEU A 327 11.06 1.01 -9.57
C LEU A 327 9.66 0.45 -9.87
N SER A 328 9.47 -0.87 -9.77
CA SER A 328 8.19 -1.54 -9.96
C SER A 328 7.08 -1.00 -9.04
N THR A 329 7.42 -0.50 -7.86
CA THR A 329 6.46 0.16 -6.96
C THR A 329 6.01 1.51 -7.50
N THR A 330 6.89 2.23 -8.20
CA THR A 330 6.58 3.52 -8.82
C THR A 330 5.83 3.34 -10.13
N GLN A 331 6.14 2.30 -10.90
CA GLN A 331 5.45 1.96 -12.15
C GLN A 331 3.93 1.77 -11.98
N LEU A 332 3.46 1.44 -10.78
CA LEU A 332 2.02 1.35 -10.50
C LEU A 332 1.25 2.65 -10.77
N TYR A 333 1.93 3.80 -10.68
CA TYR A 333 1.33 5.11 -10.94
C TYR A 333 1.32 5.52 -12.41
N LEU A 334 2.06 4.80 -13.26
CA LEU A 334 1.99 4.96 -14.72
C LEU A 334 0.77 4.26 -15.31
N ASN A 335 0.16 3.32 -14.56
CA ASN A 335 -1.07 2.70 -15.01
C ASN A 335 -2.15 3.78 -15.12
N PRO A 336 -2.78 3.92 -16.28
CA PRO A 336 -3.85 4.89 -16.46
C PRO A 336 -5.01 4.55 -15.50
N LEU A 337 -5.73 5.57 -15.05
CA LEU A 337 -6.98 5.33 -14.33
C LEU A 337 -7.94 4.55 -15.22
N THR A 338 -8.67 3.61 -14.62
CA THR A 338 -9.64 2.80 -15.37
C THR A 338 -10.65 3.68 -16.10
N GLU A 339 -11.05 4.80 -15.52
CA GLU A 339 -11.96 5.78 -16.09
C GLU A 339 -11.36 6.44 -17.33
N ASP A 340 -10.08 6.83 -17.29
CA ASP A 340 -9.38 7.42 -18.44
C ASP A 340 -9.27 6.40 -19.60
N VAL A 341 -8.95 5.14 -19.28
CA VAL A 341 -8.86 4.07 -20.27
C VAL A 341 -10.22 3.83 -20.92
N ILE A 342 -11.28 3.76 -20.12
CA ILE A 342 -12.65 3.59 -20.62
C ILE A 342 -13.02 4.77 -21.54
N ALA A 343 -12.80 6.00 -21.11
CA ALA A 343 -13.10 7.19 -21.91
C ALA A 343 -12.32 7.20 -23.24
N GLN A 344 -11.02 6.88 -23.21
CA GLN A 344 -10.19 6.81 -24.41
C GLN A 344 -10.60 5.67 -25.33
N ALA A 345 -10.96 4.50 -24.79
CA ALA A 345 -11.46 3.38 -25.56
C ALA A 345 -12.80 3.70 -26.22
N LEU A 346 -13.74 4.31 -25.50
CA LEU A 346 -15.01 4.76 -26.06
C LEU A 346 -14.81 5.81 -27.16
N ALA A 347 -13.91 6.77 -26.93
CA ALA A 347 -13.56 7.77 -27.96
C ALA A 347 -12.91 7.12 -29.21
N HIS A 348 -12.06 6.09 -28.99
CA HIS A 348 -11.52 5.30 -30.10
C HIS A 348 -12.64 4.60 -30.90
N HIS A 349 -13.55 3.89 -30.22
CA HIS A 349 -14.67 3.24 -30.89
C HIS A 349 -15.57 4.22 -31.65
N ALA A 350 -15.82 5.41 -31.08
CA ALA A 350 -16.57 6.45 -31.75
C ALA A 350 -15.86 6.95 -33.03
N ARG A 351 -14.53 7.13 -33.00
CA ARG A 351 -13.73 7.50 -34.18
C ARG A 351 -13.76 6.42 -35.26
N VAL A 352 -13.65 5.16 -34.87
CA VAL A 352 -13.71 4.01 -35.77
C VAL A 352 -15.09 3.94 -36.44
N ALA A 353 -16.17 4.11 -35.66
CA ALA A 353 -17.54 4.13 -36.20
C ALA A 353 -17.76 5.30 -37.18
N ALA A 354 -17.27 6.51 -36.85
CA ALA A 354 -17.34 7.67 -37.74
C ALA A 354 -16.49 7.47 -39.01
N GLY A 355 -15.30 6.88 -38.89
CA GLY A 355 -14.45 6.52 -40.04
C GLY A 355 -15.07 5.44 -40.95
N SER A 356 -15.78 4.48 -40.34
CA SER A 356 -16.52 3.45 -41.09
C SER A 356 -17.67 4.04 -41.89
N VAL A 357 -18.36 5.05 -41.38
CA VAL A 357 -19.43 5.77 -42.14
C VAL A 357 -18.85 6.58 -43.29
N ALA A 358 -17.66 7.19 -43.11
CA ALA A 358 -16.98 7.92 -44.19
C ALA A 358 -16.41 6.98 -45.28
N ALA A 359 -16.05 5.75 -44.91
CA ALA A 359 -15.57 4.75 -45.90
C ALA A 359 -16.67 4.10 -46.73
N THR A 360 -17.95 4.29 -46.39
CA THR A 360 -19.09 3.71 -47.15
C THR A 360 -19.44 4.53 -48.40
N THR A 361 -18.73 5.63 -48.67
CA THR A 361 -18.91 6.44 -49.89
C THR A 361 -17.81 6.23 -50.94
N VAL A 362 -17.15 5.06 -50.97
CA VAL A 362 -16.23 4.70 -52.04
C VAL A 362 -17.05 4.25 -53.30
N PRO A 363 -16.80 4.80 -54.50
CA PRO A 363 -17.48 4.39 -55.69
C PRO A 363 -17.27 2.90 -55.97
N LYS A 364 -18.32 2.25 -56.47
CA LYS A 364 -18.43 0.82 -56.67
C LYS A 364 -17.64 0.26 -57.87
N ASP A 365 -16.69 1.00 -58.44
CA ASP A 365 -15.97 0.64 -59.65
C ASP A 365 -14.43 0.68 -59.48
N GLY A 366 -13.92 -0.18 -58.62
CA GLY A 366 -12.49 -0.50 -58.55
C GLY A 366 -12.27 -1.90 -58.00
N PRO A 367 -11.25 -2.65 -58.43
CA PRO A 367 -11.00 -3.98 -57.90
C PRO A 367 -10.72 -3.90 -56.39
N SER A 368 -11.41 -4.70 -55.59
CA SER A 368 -11.26 -4.81 -54.16
C SER A 368 -9.78 -5.01 -53.81
N PRO A 369 -9.20 -4.22 -52.88
CA PRO A 369 -7.79 -4.37 -52.45
C PRO A 369 -7.49 -5.72 -51.78
N LEU A 370 -8.49 -6.56 -51.59
CA LEU A 370 -8.37 -7.91 -51.04
C LEU A 370 -8.64 -9.01 -52.06
N SER A 371 -8.79 -8.70 -53.33
CA SER A 371 -8.88 -9.74 -54.36
C SER A 371 -7.46 -10.22 -54.72
N TYR A 372 -7.17 -11.44 -54.42
CA TYR A 372 -5.97 -12.11 -54.93
C TYR A 372 -6.02 -12.15 -56.46
N ARG A 373 -4.89 -11.90 -57.12
CA ARG A 373 -4.81 -12.03 -58.58
C ARG A 373 -5.17 -13.47 -58.95
N SER A 374 -5.98 -13.64 -60.01
CA SER A 374 -6.43 -14.96 -60.44
C SER A 374 -5.28 -15.92 -60.68
N GLU A 375 -4.13 -15.44 -61.14
CA GLU A 375 -2.89 -16.21 -61.30
C GLU A 375 -2.36 -16.75 -59.96
N ALA A 376 -2.43 -15.97 -58.87
CA ALA A 376 -2.00 -16.40 -57.56
C ALA A 376 -2.96 -17.44 -56.97
N LEU A 377 -4.25 -17.35 -57.23
CA LEU A 377 -5.24 -18.34 -56.82
C LEU A 377 -5.05 -19.67 -57.57
N ASN A 378 -4.75 -19.62 -58.90
CA ASN A 378 -4.46 -20.81 -59.69
C ASN A 378 -3.19 -21.53 -59.21
N ILE A 379 -2.16 -20.80 -58.78
CA ILE A 379 -0.96 -21.39 -58.18
C ILE A 379 -1.26 -22.03 -56.80
N LEU A 380 -2.13 -21.39 -56.00
CA LEU A 380 -2.46 -21.86 -54.64
C LEU A 380 -3.40 -23.08 -54.64
N PHE A 381 -4.34 -23.13 -55.57
CA PHE A 381 -5.38 -24.16 -55.59
C PHE A 381 -5.18 -25.20 -56.66
N GLY A 382 -4.09 -25.12 -57.47
CA GLY A 382 -3.67 -26.21 -58.37
C GLY A 382 -4.70 -26.55 -59.44
N GLU A 383 -5.38 -25.59 -60.03
CA GLU A 383 -6.12 -25.86 -61.25
C GLU A 383 -5.09 -26.10 -62.36
N GLY A 384 -4.79 -27.38 -62.50
CA GLY A 384 -3.84 -27.90 -63.42
C GLY A 384 -4.30 -27.72 -64.85
N THR A 385 -3.33 -27.46 -65.65
CA THR A 385 -3.33 -27.71 -67.08
C THR A 385 -3.86 -29.11 -67.36
N ALA A 386 -5.03 -29.18 -67.97
CA ALA A 386 -5.41 -30.28 -68.87
C ALA A 386 -4.97 -29.96 -70.26
#